data_90b493bbba76d22bf6ae1682ce0f4fbd
#
_entry.id   90b493bbba76d22bf6ae1682ce0f4fbd
#
_cell.length_a   1.000
_cell.length_b   1.000
_cell.length_c   1.000
_cell.angle_alpha   90.00
_cell.angle_beta   90.00
_cell.angle_gamma   90.00
#
_symmetry.space_group_name_H-M   'P 1'
#
loop_
_entity.id
_entity.type
_entity.pdbx_description
1 polymer ?
#
loop_
_entity_poly.entity_id
_entity_poly.type
_entity_poly.pdbx_seq_one_letter_code
_entity_poly.pdbx_strand_id
1 'polypeptide(L)'
;MSMRTIAVTSAFLVAAVVVSAGTAGATPARPDHDPATGRFDQPHQGFAPAGTVLRDGTPQQAGLDPGPIDAAVAQLNGWTRDDPTTGHPLYSGQVTLLAHDGVIVTKEAAGYALRYADQQGGLLPTTEQIPMRTNTIFDLASLSKLFTSIVAMQQIQAGRLDVDATVASYLPQFASNGKGAITIEQLMTHTSGLPADPTPPLWQDPDMASRIDSILDTVPQFTPGSTYLYSDINMIALQLVLQKITGKTLDVLVRDGITRPLGMHDTMYNPPASLKPRIAAEEYEQGPGEPQRGLVWGQVHDENAWALGGVAGHAGVFSTVDDMAILAQTILNGGTYRGHRIMSEQTDAQMLTNLNQAFPGDAHGLGFELDQRWYMGRLDSTRTAGHTGFTGTTFVVDPVSRSFALQFSNRVHPSRNWGSTNPARRAAADGLANAMAVRAPGGVSWYSGIGDASTATLTTPAVTTTGEPVSVDYATFVDTEPGSDLVTLQSSTDGTTWSDVPVTATGPGAPTGTVTTLSGGARAWWRVHATLPATSGPLELRWRYVTDSLYTGRGVNVTGVRVSDASGPLFDGDRDQQAFTGTHWVLTDR
;
A
#
# COMPACT_ATOMS: atom_id res chain seq x y z
N MET A 1 69.63 2.71 30.04
CA MET A 1 70.18 1.39 30.38
C MET A 1 69.18 0.31 30.01
N SER A 2 69.60 -0.44 29.06
CA SER A 2 69.30 -1.81 28.67
C SER A 2 67.84 -2.21 28.31
N MET A 3 67.62 -2.26 27.01
CA MET A 3 66.61 -3.07 26.31
C MET A 3 66.82 -4.56 26.56
N ARG A 4 65.79 -5.31 26.74
CA ARG A 4 65.75 -6.76 26.43
C ARG A 4 64.59 -7.07 25.52
N THR A 5 64.94 -7.42 24.29
CA THR A 5 64.08 -7.95 23.23
C THR A 5 63.75 -9.41 23.55
N ILE A 6 62.50 -9.79 23.53
CA ILE A 6 62.07 -11.21 23.54
C ILE A 6 61.48 -11.50 22.16
N ALA A 7 62.14 -12.37 21.43
CA ALA A 7 61.66 -12.94 20.17
C ALA A 7 60.70 -14.10 20.48
N VAL A 8 59.49 -14.07 19.87
CA VAL A 8 58.58 -15.20 19.88
C VAL A 8 58.56 -15.81 18.49
N THR A 9 59.03 -17.04 18.41
CA THR A 9 59.08 -17.87 17.20
C THR A 9 57.68 -18.51 17.00
N SER A 10 56.99 -18.16 15.91
CA SER A 10 55.75 -18.81 15.52
C SER A 10 56.04 -20.01 14.64
N ALA A 11 55.66 -21.19 15.07
CA ALA A 11 55.73 -22.43 14.28
C ALA A 11 54.44 -22.52 13.42
N PHE A 12 54.61 -22.58 12.10
CA PHE A 12 53.50 -22.88 11.17
C PHE A 12 53.26 -24.39 11.13
N LEU A 13 52.07 -24.83 11.55
CA LEU A 13 51.58 -26.19 11.33
C LEU A 13 50.85 -26.22 9.98
N VAL A 14 51.38 -26.92 8.99
CA VAL A 14 50.69 -27.18 7.72
C VAL A 14 49.80 -28.39 7.94
N ALA A 15 48.48 -28.15 7.96
CA ALA A 15 47.48 -29.20 7.95
C ALA A 15 47.14 -29.56 6.48
N ALA A 16 47.44 -30.77 6.07
CA ALA A 16 47.02 -31.33 4.78
C ALA A 16 45.49 -31.58 4.81
N VAL A 17 44.75 -30.89 3.94
CA VAL A 17 43.33 -31.16 3.72
C VAL A 17 43.22 -32.29 2.70
N VAL A 18 42.74 -33.45 3.16
CA VAL A 18 42.30 -34.55 2.29
C VAL A 18 40.92 -34.19 1.74
N VAL A 19 40.83 -33.89 0.45
CA VAL A 19 39.59 -33.73 -0.27
C VAL A 19 38.98 -35.11 -0.51
N SER A 20 37.98 -35.49 0.29
CA SER A 20 37.14 -36.64 -0.02
C SER A 20 36.09 -36.19 -1.04
N ALA A 21 36.03 -36.85 -2.19
CA ALA A 21 34.96 -36.70 -3.17
C ALA A 21 33.62 -37.13 -2.53
N GLY A 22 32.84 -36.15 -2.12
CA GLY A 22 31.47 -36.34 -1.63
C GLY A 22 30.52 -36.57 -2.81
N THR A 23 29.77 -37.64 -2.73
CA THR A 23 28.66 -38.01 -3.61
C THR A 23 27.70 -36.82 -3.78
N ALA A 24 27.27 -36.58 -5.02
CA ALA A 24 26.24 -35.62 -5.36
C ALA A 24 24.99 -35.89 -4.50
N GLY A 25 24.77 -35.06 -3.51
CA GLY A 25 23.56 -35.06 -2.71
C GLY A 25 22.41 -34.62 -3.59
N ALA A 26 21.32 -35.41 -3.60
CA ALA A 26 20.09 -35.05 -4.24
C ALA A 26 19.59 -33.71 -3.66
N THR A 27 19.30 -32.75 -4.53
CA THR A 27 18.62 -31.51 -4.19
C THR A 27 17.33 -31.87 -3.45
N PRO A 28 17.03 -31.30 -2.26
CA PRO A 28 15.78 -31.57 -1.59
C PRO A 28 14.63 -31.19 -2.51
N ALA A 29 13.68 -32.10 -2.69
CA ALA A 29 12.46 -31.86 -3.46
C ALA A 29 11.76 -30.63 -2.86
N ARG A 30 11.49 -29.60 -3.68
CA ARG A 30 10.63 -28.47 -3.30
C ARG A 30 9.27 -29.04 -2.90
N PRO A 31 8.65 -28.54 -1.82
CA PRO A 31 7.26 -28.89 -1.54
C PRO A 31 6.38 -28.50 -2.73
N ASP A 32 5.44 -29.36 -3.09
CA ASP A 32 4.42 -29.13 -4.11
C ASP A 32 3.55 -27.93 -3.70
N HIS A 33 3.94 -26.73 -4.10
CA HIS A 33 3.12 -25.52 -4.02
C HIS A 33 2.35 -25.40 -5.34
N ASP A 34 1.06 -25.10 -5.24
CA ASP A 34 0.27 -24.69 -6.41
C ASP A 34 1.05 -23.61 -7.17
N PRO A 35 1.49 -23.84 -8.40
CA PRO A 35 2.33 -22.90 -9.14
C PRO A 35 1.64 -21.54 -9.43
N ALA A 36 0.33 -21.44 -9.17
CA ALA A 36 -0.44 -20.20 -9.35
C ALA A 36 -0.44 -19.28 -8.11
N THR A 37 -0.22 -19.81 -6.88
CA THR A 37 -0.18 -18.97 -5.68
C THR A 37 1.11 -18.17 -5.57
N GLY A 38 1.02 -16.95 -5.06
CA GLY A 38 2.17 -16.09 -4.82
C GLY A 38 2.80 -15.48 -6.09
N ARG A 39 2.04 -15.35 -7.18
CA ARG A 39 2.47 -14.77 -8.46
C ARG A 39 2.03 -13.32 -8.60
N PHE A 40 3.00 -12.40 -8.69
CA PHE A 40 2.73 -10.99 -8.94
C PHE A 40 2.34 -10.70 -10.39
N ASP A 41 2.87 -11.48 -11.31
CA ASP A 41 2.65 -11.37 -12.77
C ASP A 41 1.44 -12.16 -13.28
N GLN A 42 0.56 -12.59 -12.39
CA GLN A 42 -0.71 -13.26 -12.72
C GLN A 42 -1.88 -12.55 -12.02
N PRO A 43 -2.27 -11.35 -12.49
CA PRO A 43 -3.31 -10.56 -11.87
C PRO A 43 -4.66 -11.25 -11.90
N HIS A 44 -5.31 -11.37 -10.74
CA HIS A 44 -6.67 -11.88 -10.64
C HIS A 44 -7.68 -10.87 -11.21
N GLN A 45 -8.71 -11.40 -11.85
CA GLN A 45 -9.87 -10.65 -12.27
C GLN A 45 -11.05 -10.97 -11.33
N GLY A 46 -11.73 -9.93 -10.84
CA GLY A 46 -12.85 -10.13 -9.90
C GLY A 46 -12.41 -10.46 -8.46
N PHE A 47 -13.39 -10.82 -7.65
CA PHE A 47 -13.22 -11.07 -6.23
C PHE A 47 -12.62 -12.45 -5.93
N ALA A 48 -12.11 -12.63 -4.72
CA ALA A 48 -11.77 -13.94 -4.20
C ALA A 48 -13.05 -14.78 -3.99
N PRO A 49 -12.97 -16.12 -3.96
CA PRO A 49 -14.12 -16.95 -3.65
C PRO A 49 -14.78 -16.53 -2.34
N ALA A 50 -16.11 -16.33 -2.31
CA ALA A 50 -16.86 -15.89 -1.14
C ALA A 50 -16.70 -16.80 0.11
N GLY A 51 -16.25 -18.03 -0.09
CA GLY A 51 -15.93 -19.00 0.96
C GLY A 51 -14.53 -18.87 1.54
N THR A 52 -13.69 -17.95 1.03
CA THR A 52 -12.34 -17.75 1.57
C THR A 52 -12.40 -17.25 3.00
N VAL A 53 -11.77 -17.96 3.92
CA VAL A 53 -11.72 -17.65 5.35
C VAL A 53 -10.26 -17.54 5.77
N LEU A 54 -9.94 -16.51 6.53
CA LEU A 54 -8.60 -16.30 7.05
C LEU A 54 -8.15 -17.45 7.95
N ARG A 55 -6.91 -17.85 7.76
CA ARG A 55 -6.19 -18.82 8.57
C ARG A 55 -4.76 -18.37 8.80
N ASP A 56 -4.20 -18.68 9.94
CA ASP A 56 -2.78 -18.49 10.18
C ASP A 56 -1.95 -19.45 9.33
N GLY A 57 -0.78 -18.97 8.87
CA GLY A 57 0.14 -19.77 8.08
C GLY A 57 1.50 -19.11 7.97
N THR A 58 2.35 -19.66 7.10
CA THR A 58 3.67 -19.08 6.82
C THR A 58 3.70 -18.50 5.40
N PRO A 59 4.65 -17.59 5.09
CA PRO A 59 4.83 -17.11 3.73
C PRO A 59 4.96 -18.25 2.72
N GLN A 60 5.72 -19.29 3.04
CA GLN A 60 5.93 -20.46 2.17
C GLN A 60 4.63 -21.23 1.91
N GLN A 61 3.74 -21.36 2.90
CA GLN A 61 2.43 -21.98 2.74
C GLN A 61 1.49 -21.18 1.84
N ALA A 62 1.75 -19.88 1.70
CA ALA A 62 1.06 -19.00 0.76
C ALA A 62 1.79 -18.87 -0.59
N GLY A 63 2.87 -19.62 -0.83
CA GLY A 63 3.67 -19.54 -2.04
C GLY A 63 4.57 -18.30 -2.12
N LEU A 64 4.79 -17.62 -1.01
CA LEU A 64 5.57 -16.38 -0.91
C LEU A 64 7.02 -16.63 -0.46
N ASP A 65 7.92 -15.73 -0.85
CA ASP A 65 9.27 -15.67 -0.30
C ASP A 65 9.24 -15.04 1.10
N PRO A 66 9.74 -15.72 2.14
CA PRO A 66 9.78 -15.15 3.48
C PRO A 66 10.73 -13.95 3.59
N GLY A 67 11.84 -13.94 2.81
CA GLY A 67 12.90 -12.93 2.96
C GLY A 67 12.41 -11.48 2.91
N PRO A 68 11.65 -11.05 1.89
CA PRO A 68 11.12 -9.69 1.83
C PRO A 68 10.15 -9.35 2.97
N ILE A 69 9.34 -10.32 3.44
CA ILE A 69 8.42 -10.14 4.57
C ILE A 69 9.21 -9.95 5.86
N ASP A 70 10.18 -10.84 6.13
CA ASP A 70 11.02 -10.76 7.32
C ASP A 70 11.81 -9.44 7.37
N ALA A 71 12.34 -8.99 6.23
CA ALA A 71 13.03 -7.71 6.12
C ALA A 71 12.11 -6.51 6.42
N ALA A 72 10.89 -6.51 5.87
CA ALA A 72 9.91 -5.45 6.12
C ALA A 72 9.50 -5.42 7.60
N VAL A 73 9.22 -6.57 8.21
CA VAL A 73 8.86 -6.68 9.63
C VAL A 73 10.03 -6.22 10.52
N ALA A 74 11.26 -6.63 10.21
CA ALA A 74 12.44 -6.18 10.95
C ALA A 74 12.63 -4.66 10.87
N GLN A 75 12.40 -4.05 9.71
CA GLN A 75 12.44 -2.61 9.51
C GLN A 75 11.34 -1.90 10.32
N LEU A 76 10.08 -2.36 10.23
CA LEU A 76 8.94 -1.83 10.98
C LEU A 76 9.18 -1.90 12.49
N ASN A 77 9.67 -3.03 12.99
CA ASN A 77 10.03 -3.19 14.39
C ASN A 77 11.23 -2.29 14.78
N GLY A 78 12.16 -2.06 13.86
CA GLY A 78 13.31 -1.17 14.05
C GLY A 78 12.88 0.27 14.35
N TRP A 79 11.83 0.75 13.72
CA TRP A 79 11.31 2.13 13.89
C TRP A 79 10.60 2.40 15.23
N THR A 80 10.43 1.40 16.09
CA THR A 80 10.02 1.58 17.50
C THR A 80 11.19 1.91 18.42
N ARG A 81 12.43 1.91 17.90
CA ARG A 81 13.65 2.27 18.65
C ARG A 81 14.00 3.71 18.40
N ASP A 82 14.63 4.34 19.38
CA ASP A 82 15.05 5.73 19.26
C ASP A 82 16.07 5.88 18.10
N ASP A 83 15.79 6.79 17.19
CA ASP A 83 16.69 7.18 16.12
C ASP A 83 17.73 8.16 16.69
N PRO A 84 19.03 7.90 16.50
CA PRO A 84 20.09 8.77 17.05
C PRO A 84 20.08 10.19 16.47
N THR A 85 19.43 10.41 15.31
CA THR A 85 19.34 11.72 14.68
C THR A 85 18.23 12.58 15.29
N THR A 86 17.08 11.98 15.60
CA THR A 86 15.91 12.69 16.15
C THR A 86 15.83 12.57 17.67
N GLY A 87 16.47 11.58 18.26
CA GLY A 87 16.42 11.29 19.70
C GLY A 87 15.12 10.60 20.14
N HIS A 88 14.27 10.18 19.21
CA HIS A 88 13.00 9.50 19.48
C HIS A 88 12.68 8.49 18.35
N PRO A 89 11.81 7.48 18.58
CA PRO A 89 11.37 6.56 17.55
C PRO A 89 10.44 7.24 16.54
N LEU A 90 10.22 6.59 15.40
CA LEU A 90 9.22 7.02 14.42
C LEU A 90 7.79 6.89 15.00
N TYR A 91 7.55 5.88 15.82
CA TYR A 91 6.32 5.64 16.60
C TYR A 91 6.64 4.85 17.88
N SER A 92 5.82 5.04 18.91
CA SER A 92 6.02 4.35 20.19
C SER A 92 5.87 2.84 20.08
N GLY A 93 4.92 2.39 19.26
CA GLY A 93 4.71 0.97 18.98
C GLY A 93 3.88 0.74 17.74
N GLN A 94 3.89 -0.49 17.27
CA GLN A 94 3.18 -0.90 16.05
C GLN A 94 2.71 -2.36 16.10
N VAL A 95 1.68 -2.66 15.28
CA VAL A 95 1.27 -4.02 14.91
C VAL A 95 1.15 -4.11 13.40
N THR A 96 1.81 -5.10 12.81
CA THR A 96 1.72 -5.40 11.37
C THR A 96 1.03 -6.74 11.17
N LEU A 97 0.10 -6.81 10.22
CA LEU A 97 -0.51 -8.05 9.74
C LEU A 97 -0.52 -8.04 8.21
N LEU A 98 0.08 -9.07 7.61
CA LEU A 98 0.09 -9.27 6.15
C LEU A 98 -0.63 -10.56 5.81
N ALA A 99 -1.44 -10.54 4.75
CA ALA A 99 -2.14 -11.72 4.28
C ALA A 99 -2.16 -11.83 2.75
N HIS A 100 -2.13 -13.06 2.25
CA HIS A 100 -2.21 -13.40 0.84
C HIS A 100 -3.10 -14.62 0.65
N ASP A 101 -4.07 -14.51 -0.25
CA ASP A 101 -5.02 -15.58 -0.64
C ASP A 101 -5.64 -16.31 0.56
N GLY A 102 -6.11 -15.54 1.56
CA GLY A 102 -6.73 -16.03 2.79
C GLY A 102 -5.76 -16.56 3.86
N VAL A 103 -4.46 -16.48 3.65
CA VAL A 103 -3.44 -16.88 4.63
C VAL A 103 -2.85 -15.64 5.30
N ILE A 104 -2.96 -15.53 6.61
CA ILE A 104 -2.20 -14.56 7.41
C ILE A 104 -0.76 -15.07 7.48
N VAL A 105 0.15 -14.41 6.76
CA VAL A 105 1.54 -14.84 6.61
C VAL A 105 2.48 -14.27 7.65
N THR A 106 2.05 -13.18 8.31
CA THR A 106 2.72 -12.62 9.48
C THR A 106 1.76 -11.77 10.30
N LYS A 107 1.94 -11.76 11.62
CA LYS A 107 1.28 -10.86 12.56
C LYS A 107 2.23 -10.59 13.72
N GLU A 108 2.80 -9.38 13.76
CA GLU A 108 3.87 -9.01 14.68
C GLU A 108 3.57 -7.69 15.38
N ALA A 109 4.02 -7.57 16.64
CA ALA A 109 3.91 -6.38 17.47
C ALA A 109 5.27 -5.98 18.01
N ALA A 110 5.57 -4.68 18.04
CA ALA A 110 6.80 -4.14 18.60
C ALA A 110 6.57 -2.80 19.32
N GLY A 111 7.44 -2.47 20.28
CA GLY A 111 7.36 -1.23 21.04
C GLY A 111 6.28 -1.23 22.12
N TYR A 112 5.64 -0.08 22.33
CA TYR A 112 4.77 0.15 23.48
C TYR A 112 3.43 0.77 23.07
N ALA A 113 2.36 0.29 23.67
CA ALA A 113 1.03 0.90 23.62
C ALA A 113 0.95 2.17 24.47
N LEU A 114 1.72 2.22 25.59
CA LEU A 114 1.90 3.39 26.44
C LEU A 114 3.36 3.42 26.90
N ARG A 115 4.08 4.52 26.66
CA ARG A 115 5.51 4.63 26.99
C ARG A 115 5.87 5.92 27.74
N TYR A 116 5.22 7.02 27.41
CA TYR A 116 5.65 8.37 27.80
C TYR A 116 4.75 8.98 28.89
N ALA A 117 5.35 9.82 29.73
CA ALA A 117 4.70 10.53 30.83
C ALA A 117 4.25 11.94 30.45
N ASP A 118 4.79 12.49 29.36
CA ASP A 118 4.53 13.87 28.91
C ASP A 118 4.72 14.01 27.39
N GLN A 119 4.31 15.16 26.84
CA GLN A 119 4.40 15.50 25.41
C GLN A 119 5.86 15.62 24.91
N GLN A 120 6.82 15.86 25.80
CA GLN A 120 8.24 16.04 25.48
C GLN A 120 8.98 14.69 25.34
N GLY A 121 8.33 13.58 25.65
CA GLY A 121 8.91 12.24 25.55
C GLY A 121 9.58 11.76 26.84
N GLY A 122 9.27 12.37 27.98
CA GLY A 122 9.66 11.85 29.28
C GLY A 122 9.11 10.43 29.48
N LEU A 123 9.98 9.48 29.88
CA LEU A 123 9.55 8.09 30.01
C LEU A 123 8.75 7.85 31.31
N LEU A 124 7.69 7.09 31.22
CA LEU A 124 7.06 6.47 32.40
C LEU A 124 8.03 5.49 33.08
N PRO A 125 7.89 5.25 34.40
CA PRO A 125 8.54 4.11 35.06
C PRO A 125 8.28 2.83 34.27
N THR A 126 9.28 1.95 34.15
CA THR A 126 9.16 0.72 33.34
C THR A 126 8.00 -0.18 33.75
N THR A 127 7.59 -0.11 35.01
CA THR A 127 6.43 -0.85 35.54
C THR A 127 5.08 -0.28 35.12
N GLU A 128 5.05 0.95 34.58
CA GLU A 128 3.84 1.63 34.12
C GLU A 128 3.75 1.65 32.59
N GLN A 129 4.86 1.33 31.90
CA GLN A 129 4.87 1.18 30.45
C GLN A 129 4.08 -0.06 30.04
N ILE A 130 3.25 0.07 29.01
CA ILE A 130 2.45 -1.05 28.49
C ILE A 130 3.05 -1.48 27.15
N PRO A 131 3.61 -2.70 27.04
CA PRO A 131 4.10 -3.23 25.77
C PRO A 131 2.99 -3.34 24.73
N MET A 132 3.33 -3.07 23.47
CA MET A 132 2.45 -3.36 22.34
C MET A 132 2.22 -4.87 22.21
N ARG A 133 1.01 -5.27 21.85
CA ARG A 133 0.60 -6.66 21.65
C ARG A 133 -0.18 -6.79 20.35
N THR A 134 -0.19 -7.98 19.76
CA THR A 134 -0.93 -8.24 18.50
C THR A 134 -2.44 -8.01 18.62
N ASN A 135 -2.99 -8.04 19.85
CA ASN A 135 -4.40 -7.75 20.13
C ASN A 135 -4.61 -6.34 20.73
N THR A 136 -3.64 -5.44 20.60
CA THR A 136 -3.82 -4.03 20.97
C THR A 136 -4.89 -3.39 20.10
N ILE A 137 -5.76 -2.62 20.73
CA ILE A 137 -6.83 -1.86 20.09
C ILE A 137 -6.28 -0.47 19.76
N PHE A 138 -6.51 0.01 18.54
CA PHE A 138 -6.07 1.31 18.05
C PHE A 138 -7.27 2.21 17.75
N ASP A 139 -7.12 3.50 18.00
CA ASP A 139 -7.96 4.50 17.36
C ASP A 139 -7.65 4.51 15.86
N LEU A 140 -8.62 4.15 15.06
CA LEU A 140 -8.48 4.04 13.60
C LEU A 140 -8.39 5.40 12.91
N ALA A 141 -8.74 6.49 13.58
CA ALA A 141 -8.86 7.82 13.00
C ALA A 141 -9.67 7.77 11.68
N SER A 142 -9.14 8.29 10.59
CA SER A 142 -9.83 8.35 9.28
C SER A 142 -10.18 7.01 8.65
N LEU A 143 -9.64 5.87 9.08
CA LEU A 143 -10.15 4.57 8.65
C LEU A 143 -11.63 4.37 9.05
N SER A 144 -12.13 5.16 10.01
CA SER A 144 -13.55 5.20 10.38
C SER A 144 -14.46 5.54 9.20
N LYS A 145 -13.95 6.31 8.22
CA LYS A 145 -14.68 6.67 6.99
C LYS A 145 -15.10 5.45 6.17
N LEU A 146 -14.30 4.37 6.21
CA LEU A 146 -14.64 3.11 5.55
C LEU A 146 -15.94 2.52 6.11
N PHE A 147 -16.10 2.54 7.44
CA PHE A 147 -17.33 2.05 8.10
C PHE A 147 -18.54 2.92 7.75
N THR A 148 -18.39 4.24 7.77
CA THR A 148 -19.43 5.18 7.37
C THR A 148 -19.86 4.96 5.92
N SER A 149 -18.89 4.78 5.02
CA SER A 149 -19.13 4.53 3.60
C SER A 149 -19.80 3.17 3.36
N ILE A 150 -19.38 2.11 4.06
CA ILE A 150 -20.06 0.79 3.98
C ILE A 150 -21.51 0.91 4.44
N VAL A 151 -21.79 1.63 5.53
CA VAL A 151 -23.18 1.89 5.98
C VAL A 151 -23.96 2.65 4.90
N ALA A 152 -23.38 3.68 4.27
CA ALA A 152 -24.01 4.39 3.17
C ALA A 152 -24.34 3.45 2.00
N MET A 153 -23.40 2.62 1.60
CA MET A 153 -23.60 1.64 0.53
C MET A 153 -24.67 0.60 0.88
N GLN A 154 -24.79 0.20 2.13
CA GLN A 154 -25.91 -0.64 2.59
C GLN A 154 -27.26 0.07 2.45
N GLN A 155 -27.33 1.39 2.68
CA GLN A 155 -28.55 2.16 2.48
C GLN A 155 -28.86 2.35 0.98
N ILE A 156 -27.83 2.54 0.14
CA ILE A 156 -27.97 2.59 -1.32
C ILE A 156 -28.49 1.25 -1.86
N GLN A 157 -27.87 0.16 -1.47
CA GLN A 157 -28.31 -1.20 -1.85
C GLN A 157 -29.76 -1.48 -1.41
N ALA A 158 -30.18 -0.92 -0.29
CA ALA A 158 -31.54 -1.06 0.22
C ALA A 158 -32.55 -0.06 -0.40
N GLY A 159 -32.11 0.80 -1.33
CA GLY A 159 -32.96 1.81 -1.98
C GLY A 159 -33.44 2.93 -1.05
N ARG A 160 -32.77 3.14 0.10
CA ARG A 160 -33.09 4.21 1.05
C ARG A 160 -32.23 5.46 0.88
N LEU A 161 -31.10 5.33 0.22
CA LEU A 161 -30.19 6.41 -0.17
C LEU A 161 -29.91 6.29 -1.67
N ASP A 162 -29.91 7.43 -2.35
CA ASP A 162 -29.54 7.52 -3.77
C ASP A 162 -28.22 8.29 -3.86
N VAL A 163 -27.21 7.69 -4.50
CA VAL A 163 -25.86 8.25 -4.61
C VAL A 163 -25.86 9.55 -5.44
N ASP A 164 -26.75 9.66 -6.42
CA ASP A 164 -26.88 10.83 -7.30
C ASP A 164 -27.78 11.93 -6.70
N ALA A 165 -28.51 11.61 -5.63
CA ALA A 165 -29.38 12.58 -4.99
C ALA A 165 -28.59 13.66 -4.24
N THR A 166 -29.16 14.86 -4.15
CA THR A 166 -28.54 15.93 -3.35
C THR A 166 -28.67 15.67 -1.86
N VAL A 167 -27.66 16.05 -1.10
CA VAL A 167 -27.67 16.00 0.37
C VAL A 167 -28.90 16.75 0.92
N ALA A 168 -29.23 17.89 0.32
CA ALA A 168 -30.34 18.74 0.68
C ALA A 168 -31.71 18.04 0.53
N SER A 169 -31.83 17.01 -0.31
CA SER A 169 -33.05 16.22 -0.43
C SER A 169 -33.38 15.39 0.83
N TYR A 170 -32.32 15.03 1.59
CA TYR A 170 -32.43 14.32 2.87
C TYR A 170 -32.34 15.27 4.07
N LEU A 171 -31.51 16.31 3.97
CA LEU A 171 -31.26 17.33 4.99
C LEU A 171 -31.51 18.73 4.39
N PRO A 172 -32.78 19.24 4.37
CA PRO A 172 -33.07 20.52 3.74
C PRO A 172 -32.24 21.71 4.26
N GLN A 173 -31.84 21.67 5.55
CA GLN A 173 -31.01 22.71 6.17
C GLN A 173 -29.60 22.77 5.54
N PHE A 174 -29.13 21.68 4.96
CA PHE A 174 -27.83 21.64 4.28
C PHE A 174 -27.77 22.51 3.00
N ALA A 175 -28.92 22.91 2.45
CA ALA A 175 -28.96 23.73 1.23
C ALA A 175 -28.43 25.15 1.39
N SER A 176 -28.18 25.61 2.65
CA SER A 176 -27.62 26.92 2.94
C SER A 176 -26.26 27.14 2.25
N ASN A 177 -25.88 28.41 2.05
CA ASN A 177 -24.56 28.84 1.58
C ASN A 177 -24.10 28.21 0.25
N GLY A 178 -25.03 27.91 -0.66
CA GLY A 178 -24.72 27.38 -2.00
C GLY A 178 -24.52 25.87 -2.08
N LYS A 179 -24.78 25.11 -0.99
CA LYS A 179 -24.59 23.63 -0.95
C LYS A 179 -25.75 22.83 -1.55
N GLY A 180 -26.82 23.47 -2.01
CA GLY A 180 -28.05 22.77 -2.44
C GLY A 180 -27.87 21.73 -3.54
N ALA A 181 -26.81 21.84 -4.35
CA ALA A 181 -26.48 20.92 -5.45
C ALA A 181 -25.49 19.81 -5.09
N ILE A 182 -24.89 19.83 -3.89
CA ILE A 182 -23.93 18.79 -3.48
C ILE A 182 -24.63 17.45 -3.38
N THR A 183 -24.09 16.42 -4.07
CA THR A 183 -24.64 15.05 -4.08
C THR A 183 -24.00 14.16 -3.01
N ILE A 184 -24.63 13.02 -2.76
CA ILE A 184 -24.08 11.97 -1.88
C ILE A 184 -22.76 11.44 -2.47
N GLU A 185 -22.67 11.24 -3.80
CA GLU A 185 -21.42 10.85 -4.45
C GLU A 185 -20.30 11.83 -4.15
N GLN A 186 -20.56 13.14 -4.27
CA GLN A 186 -19.55 14.17 -4.01
C GLN A 186 -19.08 14.22 -2.56
N LEU A 187 -19.90 13.84 -1.59
CA LEU A 187 -19.45 13.63 -0.22
C LEU A 187 -18.50 12.43 -0.12
N MET A 188 -18.88 11.30 -0.72
CA MET A 188 -18.15 10.02 -0.61
C MET A 188 -16.84 9.99 -1.43
N THR A 189 -16.70 10.87 -2.41
CA THR A 189 -15.52 10.99 -3.28
C THR A 189 -14.66 12.22 -3.00
N HIS A 190 -15.00 13.00 -1.96
CA HIS A 190 -14.32 14.25 -1.59
C HIS A 190 -14.27 15.32 -2.69
N THR A 191 -15.33 15.38 -3.53
CA THR A 191 -15.46 16.37 -4.61
C THR A 191 -16.57 17.39 -4.37
N SER A 192 -17.05 17.49 -3.12
CA SER A 192 -18.14 18.42 -2.73
C SER A 192 -17.73 19.91 -2.74
N GLY A 193 -16.42 20.19 -2.70
CA GLY A 193 -15.90 21.56 -2.54
C GLY A 193 -15.94 22.08 -1.10
N LEU A 194 -16.38 21.27 -0.12
CA LEU A 194 -16.36 21.65 1.30
C LEU A 194 -14.93 21.73 1.83
N PRO A 195 -14.63 22.62 2.83
CA PRO A 195 -13.31 22.68 3.46
C PRO A 195 -12.92 21.34 4.11
N ALA A 196 -11.61 21.15 4.31
CA ALA A 196 -11.07 19.94 4.92
C ALA A 196 -11.66 19.72 6.33
N ASP A 197 -11.63 20.76 7.15
CA ASP A 197 -12.05 20.75 8.55
C ASP A 197 -13.02 21.89 8.87
N PRO A 198 -13.87 21.74 9.92
CA PRO A 198 -14.65 22.83 10.47
C PRO A 198 -13.78 23.99 10.96
N THR A 199 -14.17 25.21 10.65
CA THR A 199 -13.48 26.42 11.11
C THR A 199 -14.51 27.43 11.64
N PRO A 200 -14.52 27.74 12.96
CA PRO A 200 -13.64 27.20 14.00
C PRO A 200 -13.83 25.68 14.22
N PRO A 201 -12.88 25.01 14.90
CA PRO A 201 -13.05 23.60 15.27
C PRO A 201 -14.27 23.38 16.17
N LEU A 202 -14.99 22.26 15.99
CA LEU A 202 -16.28 21.99 16.66
C LEU A 202 -16.19 21.97 18.19
N TRP A 203 -15.02 21.65 18.75
CA TRP A 203 -14.84 21.66 20.22
C TRP A 203 -14.91 23.06 20.83
N GLN A 204 -14.82 24.12 20.03
CA GLN A 204 -15.00 25.51 20.48
C GLN A 204 -16.47 25.90 20.56
N ASP A 205 -17.36 25.16 19.91
CA ASP A 205 -18.81 25.37 20.00
C ASP A 205 -19.34 24.85 21.35
N PRO A 206 -20.30 25.58 21.97
CA PRO A 206 -20.68 25.32 23.35
C PRO A 206 -21.44 23.99 23.55
N ASP A 207 -22.20 23.54 22.56
CA ASP A 207 -23.07 22.37 22.67
C ASP A 207 -23.24 21.62 21.35
N MET A 208 -23.88 20.45 21.40
CA MET A 208 -24.07 19.59 20.25
C MET A 208 -24.90 20.25 19.13
N ALA A 209 -25.89 21.05 19.48
CA ALA A 209 -26.74 21.71 18.48
C ALA A 209 -25.92 22.71 17.67
N SER A 210 -25.12 23.57 18.35
CA SER A 210 -24.22 24.52 17.71
C SER A 210 -23.19 23.83 16.82
N ARG A 211 -22.65 22.68 17.24
CA ARG A 211 -21.68 21.88 16.44
C ARG A 211 -22.31 21.36 15.15
N ILE A 212 -23.54 20.86 15.24
CA ILE A 212 -24.29 20.40 14.06
C ILE A 212 -24.63 21.59 13.14
N ASP A 213 -25.05 22.72 13.70
CA ASP A 213 -25.33 23.94 12.93
C ASP A 213 -24.07 24.44 12.20
N SER A 214 -22.88 24.40 12.83
CA SER A 214 -21.60 24.74 12.20
C SER A 214 -21.32 23.89 10.96
N ILE A 215 -21.60 22.59 11.00
CA ILE A 215 -21.49 21.70 9.83
C ILE A 215 -22.51 22.06 8.74
N LEU A 216 -23.77 22.27 9.15
CA LEU A 216 -24.86 22.60 8.22
C LEU A 216 -24.68 23.98 7.58
N ASP A 217 -24.02 24.91 8.25
CA ASP A 217 -23.77 26.28 7.77
C ASP A 217 -22.39 26.47 7.12
N THR A 218 -21.57 25.41 6.99
CA THR A 218 -20.29 25.48 6.29
C THR A 218 -20.44 26.06 4.88
N VAL A 219 -19.52 26.95 4.49
CA VAL A 219 -19.44 27.54 3.15
C VAL A 219 -18.48 26.71 2.30
N PRO A 220 -18.87 26.25 1.10
CA PRO A 220 -17.94 25.60 0.19
C PRO A 220 -16.77 26.50 -0.21
N GLN A 221 -15.56 25.97 -0.29
CA GLN A 221 -14.37 26.67 -0.80
C GLN A 221 -14.29 26.61 -2.32
N PHE A 222 -14.85 25.57 -2.92
CA PHE A 222 -14.84 25.33 -4.36
C PHE A 222 -16.22 24.99 -4.87
N THR A 223 -16.44 25.17 -6.17
CA THR A 223 -17.65 24.72 -6.84
C THR A 223 -17.76 23.18 -6.71
N PRO A 224 -18.90 22.62 -6.29
CA PRO A 224 -19.07 21.17 -6.24
C PRO A 224 -18.70 20.49 -7.55
N GLY A 225 -17.91 19.42 -7.50
CA GLY A 225 -17.43 18.66 -8.63
C GLY A 225 -16.21 19.26 -9.38
N SER A 226 -15.71 20.44 -8.98
CA SER A 226 -14.60 21.10 -9.69
C SER A 226 -13.21 20.74 -9.19
N THR A 227 -13.10 20.18 -7.98
CA THR A 227 -11.83 19.91 -7.31
C THR A 227 -11.99 18.74 -6.35
N TYR A 228 -10.97 17.90 -6.27
CA TYR A 228 -10.81 17.00 -5.13
C TYR A 228 -10.26 17.77 -3.93
N LEU A 229 -10.94 17.67 -2.80
CA LEU A 229 -10.47 18.19 -1.52
C LEU A 229 -10.93 17.24 -0.41
N TYR A 230 -9.99 16.48 0.14
CA TYR A 230 -10.25 15.62 1.28
C TYR A 230 -10.89 16.41 2.42
N SER A 231 -12.07 15.99 2.90
CA SER A 231 -12.86 16.77 3.83
C SER A 231 -13.54 15.87 4.87
N ASP A 232 -13.29 16.13 6.14
CA ASP A 232 -13.98 15.49 7.26
C ASP A 232 -15.43 15.91 7.35
N ILE A 233 -15.74 17.14 6.93
CA ILE A 233 -17.10 17.68 6.88
C ILE A 233 -18.00 16.84 5.97
N ASN A 234 -17.46 16.32 4.85
CA ASN A 234 -18.20 15.42 3.97
C ASN A 234 -18.75 14.21 4.73
N MET A 235 -17.91 13.59 5.54
CA MET A 235 -18.27 12.37 6.25
C MET A 235 -19.16 12.64 7.47
N ILE A 236 -19.02 13.81 8.10
CA ILE A 236 -19.95 14.26 9.14
C ILE A 236 -21.33 14.53 8.52
N ALA A 237 -21.40 15.21 7.37
CA ALA A 237 -22.66 15.46 6.65
C ALA A 237 -23.32 14.12 6.22
N LEU A 238 -22.53 13.16 5.70
CA LEU A 238 -23.01 11.83 5.35
C LEU A 238 -23.57 11.09 6.57
N GLN A 239 -22.91 11.16 7.73
CA GLN A 239 -23.43 10.62 9.00
C GLN A 239 -24.80 11.20 9.33
N LEU A 240 -24.98 12.53 9.22
CA LEU A 240 -26.26 13.18 9.53
C LEU A 240 -27.37 12.69 8.58
N VAL A 241 -27.07 12.49 7.29
CA VAL A 241 -28.00 11.88 6.33
C VAL A 241 -28.36 10.47 6.77
N LEU A 242 -27.38 9.63 7.08
CA LEU A 242 -27.61 8.23 7.49
C LEU A 242 -28.47 8.15 8.75
N GLN A 243 -28.18 8.98 9.75
CA GLN A 243 -28.99 9.06 10.98
C GLN A 243 -30.42 9.52 10.68
N LYS A 244 -30.59 10.49 9.78
CA LYS A 244 -31.90 11.00 9.39
C LYS A 244 -32.79 9.95 8.72
N ILE A 245 -32.23 9.21 7.74
CA ILE A 245 -33.01 8.23 6.95
C ILE A 245 -33.27 6.93 7.70
N THR A 246 -32.42 6.60 8.70
CA THR A 246 -32.55 5.33 9.44
C THR A 246 -33.16 5.49 10.82
N GLY A 247 -33.15 6.69 11.40
CA GLY A 247 -33.54 6.95 12.80
C GLY A 247 -32.57 6.32 13.83
N LYS A 248 -31.40 5.87 13.43
CA LYS A 248 -30.39 5.23 14.29
C LYS A 248 -29.11 6.06 14.32
N THR A 249 -28.36 5.98 15.41
CA THR A 249 -27.04 6.57 15.51
C THR A 249 -26.00 5.77 14.70
N LEU A 250 -24.91 6.40 14.28
CA LEU A 250 -23.92 5.77 13.39
C LEU A 250 -23.24 4.55 14.05
N ASP A 251 -22.94 4.61 15.34
CA ASP A 251 -22.36 3.48 16.09
C ASP A 251 -23.30 2.25 16.09
N VAL A 252 -24.61 2.46 16.18
CA VAL A 252 -25.61 1.39 16.07
C VAL A 252 -25.65 0.82 14.66
N LEU A 253 -25.56 1.69 13.63
CA LEU A 253 -25.54 1.25 12.23
C LEU A 253 -24.29 0.43 11.92
N VAL A 254 -23.11 0.87 12.34
CA VAL A 254 -21.83 0.16 12.18
C VAL A 254 -21.87 -1.17 12.93
N ARG A 255 -22.29 -1.16 14.20
CA ARG A 255 -22.37 -2.39 14.99
C ARG A 255 -23.33 -3.41 14.37
N ASP A 256 -24.54 -3.00 14.02
CA ASP A 256 -25.58 -3.93 13.56
C ASP A 256 -25.37 -4.36 12.10
N GLY A 257 -24.82 -3.46 11.25
CA GLY A 257 -24.63 -3.68 9.82
C GLY A 257 -23.27 -4.28 9.45
N ILE A 258 -22.24 -4.14 10.30
CA ILE A 258 -20.88 -4.53 9.97
C ILE A 258 -20.28 -5.41 11.05
N THR A 259 -19.98 -4.85 12.25
CA THR A 259 -19.08 -5.53 13.19
C THR A 259 -19.70 -6.78 13.82
N ARG A 260 -20.98 -6.73 14.18
CA ARG A 260 -21.68 -7.90 14.75
C ARG A 260 -21.88 -9.02 13.74
N PRO A 261 -22.34 -8.79 12.50
CA PRO A 261 -22.44 -9.86 11.49
C PRO A 261 -21.11 -10.52 11.16
N LEU A 262 -20.01 -9.75 11.11
CA LEU A 262 -18.68 -10.25 10.78
C LEU A 262 -17.93 -10.85 11.99
N GLY A 263 -18.46 -10.68 13.22
CA GLY A 263 -17.79 -11.14 14.45
C GLY A 263 -16.57 -10.31 14.83
N MET A 264 -16.55 -9.01 14.47
CA MET A 264 -15.48 -8.05 14.81
C MET A 264 -15.73 -7.52 16.23
N HIS A 265 -15.31 -8.27 17.23
CA HIS A 265 -15.68 -8.05 18.64
C HIS A 265 -14.90 -6.91 19.31
N ASP A 266 -13.71 -6.58 18.81
CA ASP A 266 -12.86 -5.50 19.31
C ASP A 266 -13.00 -4.21 18.46
N THR A 267 -14.03 -4.14 17.59
CA THR A 267 -14.31 -2.97 16.74
C THR A 267 -15.55 -2.23 17.21
N MET A 268 -15.35 -0.97 17.65
CA MET A 268 -16.44 -0.18 18.26
C MET A 268 -16.12 1.31 18.31
N TYR A 269 -17.15 2.11 18.43
CA TYR A 269 -17.04 3.48 18.93
C TYR A 269 -17.02 3.49 20.46
N ASN A 270 -16.38 4.50 21.05
CA ASN A 270 -16.37 4.73 22.50
C ASN A 270 -16.10 3.44 23.32
N PRO A 271 -14.89 2.86 23.24
CA PRO A 271 -14.57 1.63 23.96
C PRO A 271 -14.79 1.79 25.47
N PRO A 272 -15.34 0.78 26.15
CA PRO A 272 -15.57 0.85 27.59
C PRO A 272 -14.23 0.95 28.34
N ALA A 273 -14.23 1.65 29.49
CA ALA A 273 -13.05 1.91 30.30
C ALA A 273 -12.28 0.63 30.68
N SER A 274 -12.95 -0.51 30.77
CA SER A 274 -12.33 -1.81 31.05
C SER A 274 -11.34 -2.27 29.97
N LEU A 275 -11.49 -1.79 28.74
CA LEU A 275 -10.57 -2.09 27.62
C LEU A 275 -9.35 -1.16 27.58
N LYS A 276 -9.34 -0.06 28.34
CA LYS A 276 -8.26 0.93 28.31
C LYS A 276 -6.85 0.34 28.38
N PRO A 277 -6.54 -0.70 29.20
CA PRO A 277 -5.21 -1.32 29.23
C PRO A 277 -4.82 -2.06 27.93
N ARG A 278 -5.79 -2.32 27.05
CA ARG A 278 -5.56 -2.92 25.71
C ARG A 278 -5.51 -1.88 24.59
N ILE A 279 -5.77 -0.60 24.89
CA ILE A 279 -5.83 0.45 23.87
C ILE A 279 -4.46 1.14 23.80
N ALA A 280 -3.98 1.40 22.59
CA ALA A 280 -2.81 2.22 22.37
C ALA A 280 -3.10 3.67 22.82
N ALA A 281 -2.16 4.28 23.52
CA ALA A 281 -2.25 5.69 23.90
C ALA A 281 -1.90 6.57 22.69
N GLU A 282 -2.55 7.71 22.63
CA GLU A 282 -2.32 8.75 21.65
C GLU A 282 -1.51 9.91 22.30
N GLU A 283 -1.62 11.13 21.80
CA GLU A 283 -0.80 12.23 22.26
C GLU A 283 -1.27 12.87 23.57
N TYR A 284 -0.42 13.74 24.10
CA TYR A 284 -0.77 14.69 25.15
C TYR A 284 -1.29 15.99 24.52
N GLU A 285 -2.58 16.26 24.64
CA GLU A 285 -3.18 17.52 24.21
C GLU A 285 -3.11 18.56 25.32
N GLN A 286 -2.07 19.36 25.31
CA GLN A 286 -1.77 20.40 26.30
C GLN A 286 -1.27 21.68 25.64
N GLY A 287 -1.20 21.71 24.28
CA GLY A 287 -0.72 22.84 23.52
C GLY A 287 -1.72 24.00 23.43
N PRO A 288 -1.25 25.21 23.09
CA PRO A 288 -2.14 26.33 22.79
C PRO A 288 -3.06 26.00 21.60
N GLY A 289 -4.37 26.20 21.77
CA GLY A 289 -5.36 25.94 20.73
C GLY A 289 -5.83 24.48 20.67
N GLU A 290 -5.40 23.63 21.60
CA GLU A 290 -5.90 22.26 21.79
C GLU A 290 -6.97 22.18 22.88
N PRO A 291 -7.82 21.12 22.91
CA PRO A 291 -8.89 20.97 23.92
C PRO A 291 -8.42 20.78 25.36
N GLN A 292 -7.10 20.67 25.62
CA GLN A 292 -6.51 20.48 26.95
C GLN A 292 -6.95 19.18 27.64
N ARG A 293 -7.08 18.08 26.90
CA ARG A 293 -7.53 16.77 27.41
C ARG A 293 -6.45 16.00 28.19
N GLY A 294 -5.18 16.49 28.19
CA GLY A 294 -4.06 15.73 28.73
C GLY A 294 -3.73 14.53 27.83
N LEU A 295 -3.36 13.38 28.43
CA LEU A 295 -3.13 12.16 27.67
C LEU A 295 -4.45 11.65 27.08
N VAL A 296 -4.55 11.65 25.76
CA VAL A 296 -5.65 11.03 25.02
C VAL A 296 -5.44 9.52 24.99
N TRP A 297 -6.25 8.79 25.73
CA TRP A 297 -6.12 7.35 25.87
C TRP A 297 -7.46 6.67 26.16
N GLY A 298 -7.91 5.82 25.24
CA GLY A 298 -9.20 5.14 25.32
C GLY A 298 -10.39 6.04 25.02
N GLN A 299 -10.14 7.17 24.39
CA GLN A 299 -11.11 8.09 23.79
C GLN A 299 -10.58 8.51 22.42
N VAL A 300 -11.48 8.89 21.51
CA VAL A 300 -11.10 9.30 20.14
C VAL A 300 -10.09 10.44 20.15
N HIS A 301 -9.04 10.29 19.31
CA HIS A 301 -7.99 11.30 19.18
C HIS A 301 -8.51 12.56 18.49
N ASP A 302 -9.22 12.42 17.38
CA ASP A 302 -9.75 13.52 16.61
C ASP A 302 -10.61 14.45 17.47
N GLU A 303 -10.27 15.74 17.52
CA GLU A 303 -10.89 16.72 18.39
C GLU A 303 -12.32 17.06 17.98
N ASN A 304 -12.62 17.03 16.67
CA ASN A 304 -13.97 17.28 16.17
C ASN A 304 -14.89 16.06 16.40
N ALA A 305 -14.36 14.85 16.23
CA ALA A 305 -15.08 13.64 16.58
C ALA A 305 -15.33 13.55 18.10
N TRP A 306 -14.36 13.93 18.92
CA TRP A 306 -14.54 14.03 20.36
C TRP A 306 -15.63 15.04 20.74
N ALA A 307 -15.65 16.20 20.11
CA ALA A 307 -16.70 17.20 20.27
C ALA A 307 -18.09 16.65 19.88
N LEU A 308 -18.17 15.76 18.91
CA LEU A 308 -19.38 15.06 18.49
C LEU A 308 -19.72 13.83 19.38
N GLY A 309 -19.09 13.72 20.56
CA GLY A 309 -19.36 12.64 21.53
C GLY A 309 -18.70 11.32 21.21
N GLY A 310 -17.64 11.34 20.39
CA GLY A 310 -16.84 10.16 20.03
C GLY A 310 -17.46 9.28 18.93
N VAL A 311 -18.60 9.69 18.35
CA VAL A 311 -19.28 8.99 17.26
C VAL A 311 -19.41 9.94 16.07
N ALA A 312 -18.46 9.87 15.15
CA ALA A 312 -18.44 10.74 13.98
C ALA A 312 -18.17 9.95 12.69
N GLY A 313 -18.68 10.48 11.57
CA GLY A 313 -18.57 9.83 10.26
C GLY A 313 -17.14 9.78 9.75
N HIS A 314 -16.27 10.69 10.20
CA HIS A 314 -14.89 10.82 9.75
C HIS A 314 -13.87 10.13 10.67
N ALA A 315 -14.18 9.90 11.97
CA ALA A 315 -13.28 9.33 12.97
C ALA A 315 -14.06 8.73 14.15
N GLY A 316 -13.37 7.98 15.03
CA GLY A 316 -13.92 7.48 16.31
C GLY A 316 -14.08 5.98 16.41
N VAL A 317 -13.87 5.21 15.35
CA VAL A 317 -13.85 3.75 15.40
C VAL A 317 -12.52 3.28 15.98
N PHE A 318 -12.58 2.39 16.95
CA PHE A 318 -11.44 1.64 17.51
C PHE A 318 -11.48 0.21 17.00
N SER A 319 -10.32 -0.38 16.73
CA SER A 319 -10.24 -1.77 16.25
C SER A 319 -8.86 -2.40 16.50
N THR A 320 -8.75 -3.69 16.24
CA THR A 320 -7.50 -4.47 16.18
C THR A 320 -7.15 -4.81 14.72
N VAL A 321 -5.90 -5.21 14.46
CA VAL A 321 -5.52 -5.72 13.13
C VAL A 321 -6.28 -7.00 12.77
N ASP A 322 -6.65 -7.85 13.74
CA ASP A 322 -7.42 -9.08 13.50
C ASP A 322 -8.84 -8.76 12.98
N ASP A 323 -9.54 -7.84 13.61
CA ASP A 323 -10.87 -7.43 13.15
C ASP A 323 -10.81 -6.72 11.79
N MET A 324 -9.81 -5.87 11.60
CA MET A 324 -9.62 -5.20 10.29
C MET A 324 -9.19 -6.19 9.20
N ALA A 325 -8.49 -7.27 9.53
CA ALA A 325 -8.22 -8.35 8.58
C ALA A 325 -9.50 -9.08 8.13
N ILE A 326 -10.48 -9.25 9.05
CA ILE A 326 -11.81 -9.76 8.69
C ILE A 326 -12.50 -8.82 7.70
N LEU A 327 -12.43 -7.51 7.92
CA LEU A 327 -13.00 -6.53 6.98
C LEU A 327 -12.27 -6.57 5.63
N ALA A 328 -10.94 -6.61 5.61
CA ALA A 328 -10.15 -6.70 4.38
C ALA A 328 -10.51 -7.96 3.56
N GLN A 329 -10.60 -9.12 4.22
CA GLN A 329 -11.02 -10.34 3.54
C GLN A 329 -12.47 -10.29 3.08
N THR A 330 -13.35 -9.60 3.80
CA THR A 330 -14.75 -9.39 3.38
C THR A 330 -14.82 -8.61 2.07
N ILE A 331 -14.03 -7.53 1.94
CA ILE A 331 -13.90 -6.74 0.70
C ILE A 331 -13.32 -7.62 -0.42
N LEU A 332 -12.25 -8.36 -0.17
CA LEU A 332 -11.68 -9.28 -1.18
C LEU A 332 -12.67 -10.35 -1.65
N ASN A 333 -13.61 -10.73 -0.82
CA ASN A 333 -14.64 -11.75 -1.10
C ASN A 333 -15.94 -11.16 -1.70
N GLY A 334 -15.98 -9.89 -2.10
CA GLY A 334 -17.18 -9.24 -2.63
C GLY A 334 -18.29 -9.05 -1.57
N GLY A 335 -17.91 -8.58 -0.39
CA GLY A 335 -18.83 -8.19 0.68
C GLY A 335 -19.32 -9.35 1.58
N THR A 336 -18.68 -10.52 1.53
CA THR A 336 -19.11 -11.72 2.28
C THR A 336 -17.95 -12.34 3.06
N TYR A 337 -18.17 -12.74 4.32
CA TYR A 337 -17.20 -13.48 5.12
C TYR A 337 -17.88 -14.51 6.01
N ARG A 338 -17.39 -15.75 6.03
CA ARG A 338 -17.97 -16.91 6.78
C ARG A 338 -19.48 -17.06 6.59
N GLY A 339 -19.97 -16.80 5.37
CA GLY A 339 -21.39 -16.89 5.05
C GLY A 339 -22.23 -15.68 5.46
N HIS A 340 -21.65 -14.70 6.16
CA HIS A 340 -22.31 -13.43 6.49
C HIS A 340 -22.02 -12.39 5.42
N ARG A 341 -23.08 -11.91 4.76
CA ARG A 341 -22.98 -10.88 3.73
C ARG A 341 -23.35 -9.52 4.32
N ILE A 342 -22.44 -8.57 4.24
CA ILE A 342 -22.68 -7.18 4.61
C ILE A 342 -23.00 -6.27 3.41
N MET A 343 -22.56 -6.67 2.20
CA MET A 343 -22.85 -6.00 0.93
C MET A 343 -22.98 -7.04 -0.18
N SER A 344 -23.63 -6.69 -1.29
CA SER A 344 -23.58 -7.50 -2.51
C SER A 344 -22.22 -7.31 -3.22
N GLU A 345 -21.82 -8.26 -4.03
CA GLU A 345 -20.62 -8.16 -4.87
C GLU A 345 -20.66 -6.93 -5.79
N GLN A 346 -21.84 -6.60 -6.33
CA GLN A 346 -22.03 -5.39 -7.13
C GLN A 346 -21.78 -4.11 -6.32
N THR A 347 -22.29 -4.05 -5.08
CA THR A 347 -22.12 -2.91 -4.18
C THR A 347 -20.66 -2.73 -3.79
N ASP A 348 -19.96 -3.83 -3.50
CA ASP A 348 -18.53 -3.82 -3.18
C ASP A 348 -17.70 -3.35 -4.39
N ALA A 349 -18.01 -3.85 -5.59
CA ALA A 349 -17.36 -3.42 -6.84
C ALA A 349 -17.54 -1.90 -7.09
N GLN A 350 -18.70 -1.31 -6.75
CA GLN A 350 -18.92 0.13 -6.87
C GLN A 350 -18.01 0.93 -5.93
N MET A 351 -17.75 0.44 -4.71
CA MET A 351 -16.82 1.10 -3.78
C MET A 351 -15.37 1.11 -4.30
N LEU A 352 -14.99 0.12 -5.12
CA LEU A 352 -13.65 -0.05 -5.68
C LEU A 352 -13.52 0.48 -7.12
N THR A 353 -14.51 1.23 -7.61
CA THR A 353 -14.49 1.85 -8.94
C THR A 353 -14.06 3.32 -8.83
N ASN A 354 -13.02 3.71 -9.58
CA ASN A 354 -12.56 5.11 -9.59
C ASN A 354 -13.60 6.04 -10.22
N LEU A 355 -14.18 6.92 -9.41
CA LEU A 355 -15.12 7.97 -9.82
C LEU A 355 -14.43 9.32 -10.03
N ASN A 356 -13.19 9.47 -9.57
CA ASN A 356 -12.39 10.69 -9.67
C ASN A 356 -11.47 10.73 -10.91
N GLN A 357 -11.91 10.19 -12.04
CA GLN A 357 -11.11 10.16 -13.26
C GLN A 357 -10.71 11.55 -13.79
N ALA A 358 -11.46 12.58 -13.41
CA ALA A 358 -11.15 13.97 -13.75
C ALA A 358 -10.01 14.57 -12.89
N PHE A 359 -9.58 13.88 -11.83
CA PHE A 359 -8.56 14.35 -10.87
C PHE A 359 -7.39 13.35 -10.83
N PRO A 360 -6.43 13.47 -11.76
CA PRO A 360 -5.26 12.59 -11.79
C PRO A 360 -4.46 12.65 -10.47
N GLY A 361 -4.14 11.49 -9.91
CA GLY A 361 -3.46 11.36 -8.62
C GLY A 361 -4.38 11.24 -7.41
N ASP A 362 -5.68 11.57 -7.58
CA ASP A 362 -6.69 11.53 -6.51
C ASP A 362 -7.78 10.49 -6.82
N ALA A 363 -7.37 9.32 -7.31
CA ALA A 363 -8.29 8.23 -7.60
C ALA A 363 -9.06 7.81 -6.35
N HIS A 364 -10.38 7.79 -6.44
CA HIS A 364 -11.26 7.54 -5.30
C HIS A 364 -12.54 6.80 -5.73
N GLY A 365 -12.91 5.79 -4.96
CA GLY A 365 -14.20 5.13 -5.08
C GLY A 365 -15.19 5.66 -4.04
N LEU A 366 -16.28 4.94 -3.81
CA LEU A 366 -17.27 5.34 -2.80
C LEU A 366 -16.74 5.01 -1.38
N GLY A 367 -15.81 5.83 -0.90
CA GLY A 367 -15.22 5.77 0.43
C GLY A 367 -13.81 5.17 0.51
N PHE A 368 -13.30 4.55 -0.56
CA PHE A 368 -11.92 4.08 -0.63
C PHE A 368 -11.05 5.02 -1.46
N GLU A 369 -9.87 5.36 -0.97
CA GLU A 369 -8.77 5.83 -1.81
C GLU A 369 -8.29 4.68 -2.70
N LEU A 370 -7.99 4.98 -3.97
CA LEU A 370 -7.55 4.00 -4.96
C LEU A 370 -6.22 4.46 -5.57
N ASP A 371 -5.34 3.53 -5.96
CA ASP A 371 -4.11 3.84 -6.70
C ASP A 371 -3.25 4.93 -6.01
N GLN A 372 -2.93 4.71 -4.71
CA GLN A 372 -2.21 5.67 -3.88
C GLN A 372 -0.83 5.14 -3.48
N ARG A 373 0.15 5.29 -4.37
CA ARG A 373 1.52 4.77 -4.19
C ARG A 373 2.20 5.23 -2.91
N TRP A 374 1.86 6.42 -2.42
CA TRP A 374 2.50 7.00 -1.25
C TRP A 374 2.32 6.19 0.05
N TYR A 375 1.33 5.30 0.12
CA TYR A 375 1.16 4.36 1.23
C TYR A 375 0.90 2.91 0.79
N MET A 376 0.40 2.69 -0.42
CA MET A 376 0.18 1.35 -0.98
C MET A 376 1.47 0.72 -1.52
N GLY A 377 2.52 1.54 -1.74
CA GLY A 377 3.84 1.08 -2.17
C GLY A 377 3.77 0.23 -3.43
N ARG A 378 4.57 -0.83 -3.49
CA ARG A 378 4.64 -1.77 -4.61
C ARG A 378 3.44 -2.72 -4.72
N LEU A 379 2.55 -2.72 -3.73
CA LEU A 379 1.27 -3.43 -3.82
C LEU A 379 0.23 -2.62 -4.59
N ASP A 380 0.57 -1.40 -4.98
CA ASP A 380 -0.32 -0.50 -5.70
C ASP A 380 -0.66 -0.97 -7.11
N SER A 381 -1.89 -0.71 -7.50
CA SER A 381 -2.45 -0.86 -8.86
C SER A 381 -3.70 0.00 -8.97
N THR A 382 -4.19 0.22 -10.19
CA THR A 382 -5.45 0.94 -10.42
C THR A 382 -6.68 0.34 -9.71
N ARG A 383 -6.54 -0.83 -9.09
CA ARG A 383 -7.59 -1.54 -8.35
C ARG A 383 -7.26 -1.73 -6.88
N THR A 384 -6.05 -1.38 -6.46
CA THR A 384 -5.67 -1.43 -5.04
C THR A 384 -6.40 -0.32 -4.32
N ALA A 385 -7.03 -0.68 -3.21
CA ALA A 385 -7.87 0.20 -2.42
C ALA A 385 -7.35 0.28 -0.98
N GLY A 386 -7.63 1.40 -0.32
CA GLY A 386 -7.22 1.53 1.06
C GLY A 386 -7.65 2.85 1.68
N HIS A 387 -7.11 3.10 2.84
CA HIS A 387 -7.19 4.37 3.54
C HIS A 387 -6.13 4.42 4.64
N THR A 388 -5.83 5.62 5.13
CA THR A 388 -4.90 5.82 6.25
C THR A 388 -5.56 6.55 7.41
N GLY A 389 -5.05 6.37 8.63
CA GLY A 389 -5.46 7.10 9.81
C GLY A 389 -4.36 8.04 10.32
N PHE A 390 -4.76 9.20 10.84
CA PHE A 390 -3.85 10.21 11.37
C PHE A 390 -3.02 9.66 12.55
N THR A 391 -3.60 8.82 13.37
CA THR A 391 -2.96 8.14 14.51
C THR A 391 -1.84 7.18 14.11
N GLY A 392 -1.73 6.83 12.81
CA GLY A 392 -0.69 5.95 12.27
C GLY A 392 -1.21 4.60 11.80
N THR A 393 -2.50 4.47 11.57
CA THR A 393 -3.12 3.25 11.04
C THR A 393 -3.13 3.26 9.51
N THR A 394 -2.99 2.08 8.90
CA THR A 394 -2.96 1.88 7.44
C THR A 394 -3.69 0.60 7.07
N PHE A 395 -4.55 0.71 6.09
CA PHE A 395 -5.35 -0.39 5.54
C PHE A 395 -5.17 -0.38 4.02
N VAL A 396 -4.54 -1.43 3.48
CA VAL A 396 -4.35 -1.63 2.03
C VAL A 396 -4.91 -2.98 1.65
N VAL A 397 -5.80 -3.00 0.65
CA VAL A 397 -6.40 -4.21 0.07
C VAL A 397 -6.14 -4.22 -1.42
N ASP A 398 -5.54 -5.28 -1.92
CA ASP A 398 -5.25 -5.48 -3.34
C ASP A 398 -6.04 -6.68 -3.92
N PRO A 399 -7.17 -6.43 -4.59
CA PRO A 399 -7.92 -7.48 -5.25
C PRO A 399 -7.14 -8.21 -6.36
N VAL A 400 -6.16 -7.52 -6.96
CA VAL A 400 -5.38 -8.05 -8.08
C VAL A 400 -4.47 -9.20 -7.66
N SER A 401 -3.91 -9.13 -6.45
CA SER A 401 -3.12 -10.22 -5.87
C SER A 401 -3.86 -10.99 -4.77
N ARG A 402 -5.11 -10.61 -4.45
CA ARG A 402 -5.88 -11.13 -3.29
C ARG A 402 -5.11 -11.01 -1.99
N SER A 403 -4.46 -9.88 -1.81
CA SER A 403 -3.60 -9.60 -0.67
C SER A 403 -4.09 -8.38 0.11
N PHE A 404 -3.68 -8.28 1.36
CA PHE A 404 -3.83 -7.05 2.11
C PHE A 404 -2.68 -6.85 3.10
N ALA A 405 -2.37 -5.58 3.37
CA ALA A 405 -1.37 -5.15 4.32
C ALA A 405 -2.00 -4.18 5.34
N LEU A 406 -1.91 -4.54 6.60
CA LEU A 406 -2.34 -3.72 7.73
C LEU A 406 -1.10 -3.34 8.54
N GLN A 407 -0.88 -2.03 8.74
CA GLN A 407 0.18 -1.52 9.61
C GLN A 407 -0.43 -0.47 10.54
N PHE A 408 -0.56 -0.78 11.83
CA PHE A 408 -1.13 0.09 12.84
C PHE A 408 -0.05 0.53 13.80
N SER A 409 0.03 1.81 14.06
CA SER A 409 0.94 2.40 15.03
C SER A 409 0.24 3.51 15.81
N ASN A 410 0.74 3.81 16.99
CA ASN A 410 0.36 5.00 17.76
C ASN A 410 1.40 6.10 17.55
N ARG A 411 1.56 6.52 16.28
CA ARG A 411 2.60 7.49 15.89
C ARG A 411 2.50 8.82 16.59
N VAL A 412 1.29 9.22 17.01
CA VAL A 412 1.08 10.49 17.70
C VAL A 412 1.40 10.41 19.20
N HIS A 413 1.74 9.23 19.74
CA HIS A 413 2.16 9.09 21.13
C HIS A 413 3.67 9.32 21.29
N PRO A 414 4.13 10.33 22.02
CA PRO A 414 3.37 11.26 22.86
C PRO A 414 2.95 12.56 22.15
N SER A 415 3.38 12.78 20.90
CA SER A 415 3.17 14.03 20.16
C SER A 415 3.00 13.80 18.66
N ARG A 416 2.00 14.44 18.04
CA ARG A 416 1.79 14.46 16.59
C ARG A 416 2.95 15.07 15.80
N ASN A 417 3.85 15.79 16.46
CA ASN A 417 4.95 16.52 15.83
C ASN A 417 6.22 15.68 15.59
N TRP A 418 6.21 14.38 15.89
CA TRP A 418 7.38 13.50 15.73
C TRP A 418 7.63 13.01 14.31
N GLY A 419 6.86 13.46 13.34
CA GLY A 419 7.10 13.22 11.93
C GLY A 419 6.08 12.31 11.24
N SER A 420 6.36 11.99 9.98
CA SER A 420 5.48 11.20 9.12
C SER A 420 5.80 9.72 9.17
N THR A 421 4.78 8.87 9.23
CA THR A 421 4.90 7.41 9.15
C THR A 421 4.71 6.86 7.73
N ASN A 422 4.71 7.70 6.69
CA ASN A 422 4.55 7.24 5.31
C ASN A 422 5.58 6.18 4.89
N PRO A 423 6.87 6.22 5.31
CA PRO A 423 7.80 5.12 5.05
C PRO A 423 7.34 3.78 5.63
N ALA A 424 6.77 3.78 6.85
CA ALA A 424 6.28 2.56 7.48
C ALA A 424 5.03 1.99 6.77
N ARG A 425 4.13 2.87 6.33
CA ARG A 425 2.95 2.49 5.55
C ARG A 425 3.35 1.72 4.29
N ARG A 426 4.32 2.26 3.52
CA ARG A 426 4.85 1.60 2.32
C ARG A 426 5.60 0.31 2.64
N ALA A 427 6.43 0.28 3.67
CA ALA A 427 7.27 -0.88 3.97
C ALA A 427 6.46 -2.17 4.18
N ALA A 428 5.29 -2.08 4.82
CA ALA A 428 4.39 -3.21 5.01
C ALA A 428 3.88 -3.76 3.65
N ALA A 429 3.38 -2.88 2.79
CA ALA A 429 2.89 -3.23 1.46
C ALA A 429 4.02 -3.72 0.53
N ASP A 430 5.19 -3.05 0.57
CA ASP A 430 6.37 -3.41 -0.21
C ASP A 430 6.88 -4.81 0.15
N GLY A 431 6.94 -5.14 1.44
CA GLY A 431 7.35 -6.46 1.90
C GLY A 431 6.47 -7.57 1.33
N LEU A 432 5.16 -7.37 1.34
CA LEU A 432 4.20 -8.33 0.78
C LEU A 432 4.30 -8.42 -0.75
N ALA A 433 4.38 -7.30 -1.47
CA ALA A 433 4.52 -7.27 -2.91
C ALA A 433 5.83 -7.94 -3.37
N ASN A 434 6.95 -7.65 -2.69
CA ASN A 434 8.27 -8.21 -3.02
C ASN A 434 8.36 -9.71 -2.75
N ALA A 435 7.51 -10.25 -1.87
CA ALA A 435 7.47 -11.68 -1.57
C ALA A 435 6.81 -12.51 -2.68
N MET A 436 6.01 -11.90 -3.55
CA MET A 436 5.37 -12.55 -4.69
C MET A 436 6.36 -12.68 -5.87
N ALA A 437 6.34 -13.80 -6.56
CA ALA A 437 7.24 -14.05 -7.68
C ALA A 437 6.77 -13.38 -8.98
N VAL A 438 7.73 -12.87 -9.77
CA VAL A 438 7.55 -12.53 -11.19
C VAL A 438 8.28 -13.58 -12.01
N ARG A 439 7.58 -14.50 -12.67
CA ARG A 439 8.21 -15.62 -13.36
C ARG A 439 8.22 -15.44 -14.87
N ALA A 440 9.40 -15.44 -15.44
CA ALA A 440 9.59 -15.31 -16.88
C ALA A 440 8.96 -16.47 -17.65
N PRO A 441 8.39 -16.22 -18.85
CA PRO A 441 7.88 -17.28 -19.74
C PRO A 441 8.93 -18.33 -20.10
N GLY A 442 10.22 -17.97 -20.14
CA GLY A 442 11.36 -18.86 -20.39
C GLY A 442 12.02 -19.47 -19.14
N GLY A 443 11.48 -19.20 -17.94
CA GLY A 443 11.98 -19.70 -16.66
C GLY A 443 12.95 -18.75 -15.96
N VAL A 444 13.74 -17.93 -16.69
CA VAL A 444 14.66 -16.93 -16.13
C VAL A 444 14.52 -15.61 -16.87
N SER A 445 14.81 -14.52 -16.18
CA SER A 445 14.83 -13.17 -16.74
C SER A 445 15.96 -12.33 -16.14
N TRP A 446 16.36 -11.30 -16.83
CA TRP A 446 17.15 -10.22 -16.28
C TRP A 446 16.24 -9.24 -15.55
N TYR A 447 16.56 -8.94 -14.30
CA TYR A 447 15.78 -8.07 -13.40
C TYR A 447 16.57 -6.80 -13.05
N SER A 448 15.92 -5.64 -13.21
CA SER A 448 16.54 -4.31 -13.05
C SER A 448 16.83 -3.88 -11.61
N GLY A 449 16.28 -4.58 -10.62
CA GLY A 449 16.22 -4.05 -9.25
C GLY A 449 15.11 -3.00 -9.06
N ILE A 450 15.06 -2.42 -7.87
CA ILE A 450 14.02 -1.49 -7.38
C ILE A 450 14.61 -0.28 -6.63
N GLY A 451 15.76 0.21 -7.05
CA GLY A 451 16.42 1.38 -6.41
C GLY A 451 15.79 2.69 -6.87
N ASP A 452 15.48 3.60 -5.92
CA ASP A 452 15.12 4.99 -6.20
C ASP A 452 16.34 5.77 -6.68
N ALA A 453 16.13 6.86 -7.45
CA ALA A 453 17.15 7.75 -7.98
C ALA A 453 18.31 6.99 -8.65
N SER A 454 18.01 5.94 -9.42
CA SER A 454 18.98 5.02 -9.98
C SER A 454 18.94 4.97 -11.50
N THR A 455 20.04 4.47 -12.08
CA THR A 455 20.10 4.08 -13.48
C THR A 455 20.68 2.66 -13.57
N ALA A 456 19.90 1.75 -14.12
CA ALA A 456 20.29 0.37 -14.37
C ALA A 456 20.39 0.12 -15.89
N THR A 457 21.41 -0.61 -16.35
CA THR A 457 21.61 -0.94 -17.76
C THR A 457 21.85 -2.42 -17.96
N LEU A 458 21.25 -2.99 -19.01
CA LEU A 458 21.50 -4.35 -19.47
C LEU A 458 21.90 -4.28 -20.95
N THR A 459 23.08 -4.73 -21.30
CA THR A 459 23.66 -4.59 -22.65
C THR A 459 23.96 -5.96 -23.27
N THR A 460 23.62 -6.17 -24.54
CA THR A 460 24.00 -7.35 -25.31
C THR A 460 25.49 -7.30 -25.67
N PRO A 461 26.12 -8.43 -26.03
CA PRO A 461 27.37 -8.35 -26.75
C PRO A 461 27.16 -7.66 -28.11
N ALA A 462 28.24 -7.14 -28.70
CA ALA A 462 28.25 -6.63 -30.05
C ALA A 462 27.94 -7.76 -31.04
N VAL A 463 26.91 -7.59 -31.87
CA VAL A 463 26.59 -8.49 -32.98
C VAL A 463 27.01 -7.83 -34.29
N THR A 464 27.44 -8.63 -35.30
CA THR A 464 27.79 -8.09 -36.61
C THR A 464 26.58 -8.11 -37.53
N THR A 465 26.16 -6.94 -38.00
CA THR A 465 25.04 -6.77 -38.93
C THR A 465 25.52 -6.72 -40.39
N THR A 466 24.62 -7.08 -41.32
CA THR A 466 24.98 -7.36 -42.71
C THR A 466 24.58 -6.22 -43.68
N GLY A 467 24.06 -5.09 -43.18
CA GLY A 467 23.59 -3.98 -44.00
C GLY A 467 22.08 -4.07 -44.29
N GLU A 468 21.39 -4.99 -43.63
CA GLU A 468 19.94 -5.17 -43.69
C GLU A 468 19.26 -4.57 -42.45
N PRO A 469 17.95 -4.24 -42.48
CA PRO A 469 17.20 -3.88 -41.28
C PRO A 469 17.26 -4.98 -40.23
N VAL A 470 17.44 -4.58 -38.95
CA VAL A 470 17.54 -5.50 -37.84
C VAL A 470 16.26 -5.54 -37.04
N SER A 471 15.75 -6.74 -36.79
CA SER A 471 14.59 -7.02 -35.94
C SER A 471 15.06 -7.39 -34.54
N VAL A 472 14.41 -6.81 -33.52
CA VAL A 472 14.63 -7.13 -32.10
C VAL A 472 13.30 -7.51 -31.48
N ASP A 473 13.20 -8.73 -30.96
CA ASP A 473 12.04 -9.26 -30.27
C ASP A 473 12.44 -9.69 -28.86
N TYR A 474 11.60 -9.38 -27.87
CA TYR A 474 11.80 -9.80 -26.47
C TYR A 474 10.50 -9.78 -25.68
N ALA A 475 10.49 -10.43 -24.53
CA ALA A 475 9.43 -10.28 -23.54
C ALA A 475 9.91 -9.42 -22.38
N THR A 476 9.05 -8.55 -21.87
CA THR A 476 9.33 -7.72 -20.70
C THR A 476 8.14 -7.71 -19.75
N PHE A 477 8.44 -7.73 -18.46
CA PHE A 477 7.52 -7.36 -17.41
C PHE A 477 7.90 -5.96 -16.96
N VAL A 478 6.93 -5.06 -16.93
CA VAL A 478 7.11 -3.67 -16.49
C VAL A 478 6.10 -3.40 -15.38
N ASP A 479 6.61 -2.98 -14.21
CA ASP A 479 5.81 -2.50 -13.10
C ASP A 479 6.58 -1.37 -12.42
N THR A 480 6.30 -0.14 -12.88
CA THR A 480 7.05 1.07 -12.54
C THR A 480 6.10 2.23 -12.27
N GLU A 481 6.59 3.33 -11.71
CA GLU A 481 5.79 4.54 -11.60
C GLU A 481 5.49 5.11 -13.00
N PRO A 482 4.20 5.25 -13.37
CA PRO A 482 3.83 5.72 -14.69
C PRO A 482 4.39 7.13 -15.00
N GLY A 483 5.17 7.25 -16.07
CA GLY A 483 5.72 8.52 -16.55
C GLY A 483 6.95 9.04 -15.79
N SER A 484 7.27 8.50 -14.62
CA SER A 484 8.45 8.87 -13.81
C SER A 484 9.58 7.85 -13.98
N ASP A 485 9.28 6.57 -13.83
CA ASP A 485 10.24 5.48 -13.95
C ASP A 485 10.18 4.89 -15.36
N LEU A 486 11.26 5.04 -16.12
CA LEU A 486 11.26 4.78 -17.56
C LEU A 486 12.25 3.71 -17.95
N VAL A 487 11.81 2.73 -18.76
CA VAL A 487 12.72 1.81 -19.47
C VAL A 487 12.75 2.14 -20.96
N THR A 488 13.96 2.26 -21.52
CA THR A 488 14.23 2.60 -22.91
C THR A 488 15.12 1.54 -23.53
N LEU A 489 14.74 1.02 -24.72
CA LEU A 489 15.66 0.26 -25.56
C LEU A 489 16.54 1.24 -26.32
N GLN A 490 17.84 1.02 -26.31
CA GLN A 490 18.83 1.84 -27.01
C GLN A 490 19.73 0.97 -27.90
N SER A 491 20.28 1.55 -28.96
CA SER A 491 21.25 0.91 -29.84
C SER A 491 22.53 1.74 -29.98
N SER A 492 23.66 1.07 -30.20
CA SER A 492 24.96 1.69 -30.46
C SER A 492 25.73 0.89 -31.52
N THR A 493 26.50 1.58 -32.36
CA THR A 493 27.43 0.98 -33.31
C THR A 493 28.89 1.15 -32.89
N ASP A 494 29.16 1.90 -31.83
CA ASP A 494 30.51 2.19 -31.31
C ASP A 494 30.69 1.86 -29.82
N GLY A 495 29.65 1.33 -29.16
CA GLY A 495 29.62 1.01 -27.73
C GLY A 495 29.61 2.23 -26.79
N THR A 496 29.65 3.43 -27.33
CA THR A 496 29.79 4.69 -26.56
C THR A 496 28.63 5.67 -26.79
N THR A 497 28.19 5.81 -28.04
CA THR A 497 27.09 6.68 -28.44
C THR A 497 25.80 5.86 -28.55
N TRP A 498 24.77 6.21 -27.80
CA TRP A 498 23.52 5.46 -27.70
C TRP A 498 22.37 6.27 -28.23
N SER A 499 21.52 5.64 -29.05
CA SER A 499 20.30 6.21 -29.58
C SER A 499 19.08 5.41 -29.14
N ASP A 500 18.00 6.09 -28.77
CA ASP A 500 16.74 5.45 -28.38
C ASP A 500 16.10 4.75 -29.58
N VAL A 501 15.64 3.52 -29.35
CA VAL A 501 14.99 2.68 -30.35
C VAL A 501 13.49 2.65 -30.07
N PRO A 502 12.64 3.13 -31.00
CA PRO A 502 11.19 3.02 -30.84
C PRO A 502 10.74 1.56 -30.84
N VAL A 503 9.82 1.23 -29.97
CA VAL A 503 9.29 -0.12 -29.78
C VAL A 503 7.77 -0.17 -29.89
N THR A 504 7.23 -1.32 -30.26
CA THR A 504 5.81 -1.65 -30.12
C THR A 504 5.67 -2.77 -29.09
N ALA A 505 4.74 -2.61 -28.14
CA ALA A 505 4.47 -3.60 -27.11
C ALA A 505 3.06 -4.16 -27.26
N THR A 506 2.87 -5.45 -26.97
CA THR A 506 1.57 -6.13 -26.99
C THR A 506 1.39 -6.97 -25.74
N GLY A 507 0.21 -6.92 -25.15
CA GLY A 507 -0.16 -7.62 -23.92
C GLY A 507 -1.15 -6.79 -23.10
N PRO A 508 -1.64 -7.32 -21.96
CA PRO A 508 -2.53 -6.57 -21.09
C PRO A 508 -1.86 -5.29 -20.58
N GLY A 509 -2.52 -4.13 -20.74
CA GLY A 509 -2.01 -2.83 -20.30
C GLY A 509 -0.77 -2.31 -21.05
N ALA A 510 -0.38 -2.93 -22.15
CA ALA A 510 0.72 -2.42 -23.00
C ALA A 510 0.32 -1.09 -23.66
N PRO A 511 1.28 -0.17 -23.85
CA PRO A 511 1.01 1.08 -24.55
C PRO A 511 0.58 0.83 -26.00
N THR A 512 -0.32 1.68 -26.51
CA THR A 512 -0.79 1.60 -27.88
C THR A 512 0.18 2.29 -28.84
N GLY A 513 0.41 1.69 -30.01
CA GLY A 513 1.29 2.24 -31.05
C GLY A 513 2.77 2.08 -30.75
N THR A 514 3.58 2.94 -31.37
CA THR A 514 5.04 2.94 -31.19
C THR A 514 5.45 3.97 -30.17
N VAL A 515 6.25 3.56 -29.21
CA VAL A 515 6.73 4.41 -28.11
C VAL A 515 8.25 4.29 -27.98
N THR A 516 8.90 5.30 -27.40
CA THR A 516 10.35 5.27 -27.10
C THR A 516 10.66 4.80 -25.69
N THR A 517 9.69 4.91 -24.78
CA THR A 517 9.83 4.52 -23.37
C THR A 517 8.65 3.64 -22.93
N LEU A 518 8.91 2.71 -22.04
CA LEU A 518 7.90 1.91 -21.37
C LEU A 518 7.88 2.28 -19.89
N SER A 519 6.69 2.40 -19.29
CA SER A 519 6.47 2.67 -17.86
C SER A 519 5.08 2.20 -17.42
N GLY A 520 4.80 2.22 -16.13
CA GLY A 520 3.56 1.74 -15.56
C GLY A 520 3.51 0.22 -15.54
N GLY A 521 2.49 -0.35 -16.17
CA GLY A 521 2.29 -1.78 -16.30
C GLY A 521 0.96 -2.25 -15.73
N ALA A 522 0.59 -3.50 -16.00
CA ALA A 522 -0.64 -4.13 -15.52
C ALA A 522 -0.36 -5.50 -14.89
N ARG A 523 0.84 -5.64 -14.29
CA ARG A 523 1.33 -6.89 -13.69
C ARG A 523 1.25 -8.08 -14.64
N ALA A 524 1.57 -7.84 -15.94
CA ALA A 524 1.55 -8.84 -16.98
C ALA A 524 2.78 -8.70 -17.90
N TRP A 525 3.19 -9.81 -18.50
CA TRP A 525 4.26 -9.82 -19.46
C TRP A 525 3.81 -9.24 -20.81
N TRP A 526 4.62 -8.37 -21.40
CA TRP A 526 4.45 -7.83 -22.75
C TRP A 526 5.42 -8.51 -23.71
N ARG A 527 4.99 -8.66 -24.97
CA ARG A 527 5.87 -8.95 -26.10
C ARG A 527 6.22 -7.63 -26.76
N VAL A 528 7.51 -7.39 -26.96
CA VAL A 528 8.02 -6.15 -27.52
C VAL A 528 8.76 -6.45 -28.79
N HIS A 529 8.53 -5.62 -29.79
CA HIS A 529 9.16 -5.65 -31.10
C HIS A 529 9.73 -4.28 -31.46
N ALA A 530 10.94 -4.29 -32.05
CA ALA A 530 11.57 -3.11 -32.64
C ALA A 530 12.20 -3.46 -33.98
N THR A 531 12.26 -2.49 -34.87
CA THR A 531 12.99 -2.57 -36.14
C THR A 531 13.98 -1.42 -36.21
N LEU A 532 15.27 -1.75 -36.33
CA LEU A 532 16.33 -0.78 -36.54
C LEU A 532 16.60 -0.61 -38.06
N PRO A 533 17.01 0.59 -38.50
CA PRO A 533 17.43 0.81 -39.88
C PRO A 533 18.58 -0.12 -40.28
N ALA A 534 18.73 -0.34 -41.57
CA ALA A 534 19.85 -1.08 -42.13
C ALA A 534 21.18 -0.49 -41.65
N THR A 535 22.01 -1.34 -41.06
CA THR A 535 23.34 -0.96 -40.57
C THR A 535 24.35 -2.08 -40.86
N SER A 536 25.60 -1.73 -41.07
CA SER A 536 26.69 -2.70 -41.28
C SER A 536 27.77 -2.53 -40.22
N GLY A 537 28.23 -3.63 -39.68
CA GLY A 537 29.26 -3.65 -38.61
C GLY A 537 28.71 -3.99 -37.24
N PRO A 538 29.40 -3.59 -36.17
CA PRO A 538 28.99 -3.92 -34.81
C PRO A 538 27.70 -3.19 -34.43
N LEU A 539 26.82 -3.89 -33.73
CA LEU A 539 25.59 -3.36 -33.13
C LEU A 539 25.47 -3.91 -31.72
N GLU A 540 25.30 -3.05 -30.76
CA GLU A 540 24.94 -3.37 -29.39
C GLU A 540 23.54 -2.83 -29.07
N LEU A 541 22.79 -3.56 -28.23
CA LEU A 541 21.48 -3.15 -27.71
C LEU A 541 21.59 -2.99 -26.21
N ARG A 542 20.87 -1.99 -25.67
CA ARG A 542 20.88 -1.72 -24.24
C ARG A 542 19.46 -1.39 -23.75
N TRP A 543 19.01 -2.07 -22.70
CA TRP A 543 17.87 -1.65 -21.89
C TRP A 543 18.38 -0.73 -20.79
N ARG A 544 17.91 0.51 -20.80
CA ARG A 544 18.24 1.52 -19.80
C ARG A 544 17.00 1.80 -18.96
N TYR A 545 17.03 1.48 -17.66
CA TYR A 545 15.99 1.75 -16.69
C TYR A 545 16.43 2.90 -15.77
N VAL A 546 15.62 3.95 -15.67
CA VAL A 546 15.88 5.15 -14.87
C VAL A 546 14.71 5.37 -13.96
N THR A 547 15.00 5.57 -12.67
CA THR A 547 14.01 5.88 -11.64
C THR A 547 14.26 7.28 -11.10
N ASP A 548 13.17 7.96 -10.70
CA ASP A 548 13.27 9.17 -9.90
C ASP A 548 13.51 8.85 -8.41
N SER A 549 13.29 9.81 -7.50
CA SER A 549 13.57 9.66 -6.07
C SER A 549 12.40 9.09 -5.26
N LEU A 550 11.28 8.74 -5.89
CA LEU A 550 10.03 8.37 -5.23
C LEU A 550 9.37 7.13 -5.88
N TYR A 551 8.76 6.28 -5.07
CA TYR A 551 7.72 5.31 -5.44
C TYR A 551 8.04 4.32 -6.57
N THR A 552 9.14 3.63 -6.54
CA THR A 552 9.39 2.53 -7.49
C THR A 552 8.34 1.42 -7.35
N GLY A 553 7.94 0.84 -8.50
CA GLY A 553 7.17 -0.41 -8.56
C GLY A 553 8.06 -1.64 -8.34
N ARG A 554 7.64 -2.80 -8.88
CA ARG A 554 8.43 -4.05 -8.85
C ARG A 554 9.59 -4.05 -9.85
N GLY A 555 9.76 -2.96 -10.64
CA GLY A 555 10.83 -2.81 -11.62
C GLY A 555 10.54 -3.50 -12.95
N VAL A 556 11.61 -3.86 -13.64
CA VAL A 556 11.57 -4.36 -15.02
C VAL A 556 12.26 -5.72 -15.12
N ASN A 557 11.63 -6.65 -15.81
CA ASN A 557 12.24 -7.91 -16.19
C ASN A 557 12.33 -8.02 -17.73
N VAL A 558 13.42 -8.56 -18.26
CA VAL A 558 13.64 -8.79 -19.70
C VAL A 558 14.06 -10.25 -19.92
N THR A 559 13.45 -10.92 -20.91
CA THR A 559 13.79 -12.30 -21.30
C THR A 559 13.49 -12.55 -22.78
N GLY A 560 13.96 -13.65 -23.33
CA GLY A 560 13.64 -14.08 -24.69
C GLY A 560 14.16 -13.14 -25.76
N VAL A 561 15.27 -12.44 -25.51
CA VAL A 561 15.85 -11.47 -26.47
C VAL A 561 16.34 -12.18 -27.73
N ARG A 562 15.83 -11.79 -28.88
CA ARG A 562 16.22 -12.29 -30.21
C ARG A 562 16.53 -11.11 -31.11
N VAL A 563 17.71 -11.16 -31.73
CA VAL A 563 18.14 -10.19 -32.71
C VAL A 563 18.35 -10.94 -34.03
N SER A 564 17.75 -10.48 -35.12
CA SER A 564 17.85 -11.10 -36.44
C SER A 564 17.82 -10.05 -37.56
N ASP A 565 18.34 -10.41 -38.70
CA ASP A 565 18.18 -9.69 -39.97
C ASP A 565 17.73 -10.65 -41.08
N ALA A 566 17.70 -10.20 -42.33
CA ALA A 566 17.32 -11.03 -43.46
C ALA A 566 18.25 -12.24 -43.71
N SER A 567 19.48 -12.24 -43.15
CA SER A 567 20.41 -13.37 -43.22
C SER A 567 20.13 -14.46 -42.16
N GLY A 568 19.33 -14.13 -41.12
CA GLY A 568 18.95 -15.04 -40.08
C GLY A 568 19.21 -14.50 -38.65
N PRO A 569 19.26 -15.37 -37.64
CA PRO A 569 19.48 -14.98 -36.26
C PRO A 569 20.94 -14.49 -36.05
N LEU A 570 21.07 -13.31 -35.44
CA LEU A 570 22.32 -12.68 -35.04
C LEU A 570 22.65 -12.92 -33.56
N PHE A 571 21.63 -12.98 -32.69
CA PHE A 571 21.79 -13.23 -31.27
C PHE A 571 20.55 -13.89 -30.68
N ASP A 572 20.75 -14.82 -29.76
CA ASP A 572 19.71 -15.50 -28.99
C ASP A 572 20.04 -15.43 -27.49
N GLY A 573 19.41 -14.49 -26.77
CA GLY A 573 19.65 -14.22 -25.36
C GLY A 573 19.28 -15.37 -24.42
N ASP A 574 18.40 -16.29 -24.83
CA ASP A 574 18.08 -17.48 -24.02
C ASP A 574 19.22 -18.51 -24.04
N ARG A 575 19.91 -18.61 -25.17
CA ARG A 575 21.10 -19.46 -25.32
C ARG A 575 22.35 -18.85 -24.72
N ASP A 576 22.50 -17.53 -24.85
CA ASP A 576 23.74 -16.82 -24.57
C ASP A 576 23.56 -15.87 -23.34
N GLN A 577 22.83 -16.32 -22.32
CA GLN A 577 22.49 -15.52 -21.13
C GLN A 577 23.71 -14.88 -20.46
N GLN A 578 24.86 -15.59 -20.41
CA GLN A 578 26.10 -15.09 -19.79
C GLN A 578 26.81 -14.01 -20.61
N ALA A 579 26.36 -13.75 -21.85
CA ALA A 579 27.00 -12.76 -22.73
C ALA A 579 26.50 -11.32 -22.46
N PHE A 580 25.39 -11.14 -21.72
CA PHE A 580 24.95 -9.82 -21.32
C PHE A 580 25.85 -9.20 -20.27
N THR A 581 26.01 -7.88 -20.35
CA THR A 581 26.64 -7.06 -19.30
C THR A 581 25.57 -6.23 -18.60
N GLY A 582 25.45 -6.40 -17.27
CA GLY A 582 24.46 -5.69 -16.48
C GLY A 582 25.09 -4.76 -15.45
N THR A 583 24.58 -3.54 -15.33
CA THR A 583 24.80 -2.67 -14.16
C THR A 583 23.48 -2.61 -13.41
N HIS A 584 23.45 -3.10 -12.16
CA HIS A 584 22.27 -3.28 -11.31
C HIS A 584 21.23 -4.29 -11.85
N TRP A 585 21.47 -4.92 -13.00
CA TRP A 585 20.64 -6.02 -13.47
C TRP A 585 21.19 -7.36 -13.00
N VAL A 586 20.30 -8.24 -12.56
CA VAL A 586 20.64 -9.58 -12.10
C VAL A 586 19.80 -10.64 -12.82
N LEU A 587 20.39 -11.78 -13.12
CA LEU A 587 19.64 -12.92 -13.67
C LEU A 587 18.90 -13.61 -12.54
N THR A 588 17.59 -13.84 -12.72
CA THR A 588 16.71 -14.42 -11.68
C THR A 588 15.70 -15.39 -12.30
N ASP A 589 15.24 -16.34 -11.51
CA ASP A 589 14.11 -17.24 -11.81
C ASP A 589 12.83 -16.83 -11.07
N ARG A 590 12.86 -15.66 -10.40
CA ARG A 590 11.77 -15.14 -9.58
C ARG A 590 11.42 -13.70 -9.91
#